data_50bb6b840bab9d5aaaab2463966f29c6
#
_entry.id   50bb6b840bab9d5aaaab2463966f29c6
#
_cell.length_a   1.000
_cell.length_b   1.000
_cell.length_c   1.000
_cell.angle_alpha   90.00
_cell.angle_beta   90.00
_cell.angle_gamma   90.00
#
_symmetry.space_group_name_H-M   'P 1'
#
loop_
_entity.id
_entity.type
_entity.pdbx_description
1 polymer ?
#
loop_
_entity_poly.entity_id
_entity_poly.type
_entity_poly.pdbx_seq_one_letter_code
_entity_poly.pdbx_strand_id
1 'polypeptide(L)'
;MKLTYIFHSGFAVETQSCVLVFDYWMDPADCMPVILSKGKPVYVLVSHFHEDHFSREIFSWRQCYPHTSFTYILSKDIFKHNRCQKNEADVLMVKGKSWCDKNIKIVAAGSNDSGVSWIVEVAGKRIFHAGDLNNWYAKFLTSDYNGGTIRSFEFGEIDPQKDEKQYLVELKDIKKMTDSFDVVLFPVDGRIGNGYTRGARQFIEQFQTGLFVPMHFVASGSKSAWRMKEFTDAVQIPFWKIAHEGESIDI
;
A
#
# COMPACT_ATOMS: atom_id res chain seq x y z
N MET A 1 -3.54 18.30 -5.16
CA MET A 1 -2.73 17.09 -5.42
C MET A 1 -3.69 16.04 -5.96
N LYS A 2 -3.30 15.31 -7.03
CA LYS A 2 -4.20 14.34 -7.68
C LYS A 2 -3.77 12.92 -7.33
N LEU A 3 -4.70 12.11 -6.84
CA LEU A 3 -4.53 10.67 -6.58
C LEU A 3 -5.26 9.88 -7.65
N THR A 4 -4.56 8.96 -8.32
CA THR A 4 -5.10 8.09 -9.37
C THR A 4 -4.98 6.63 -8.92
N TYR A 5 -6.06 5.87 -8.99
CA TYR A 5 -6.03 4.42 -8.82
C TYR A 5 -5.60 3.78 -10.14
N ILE A 6 -4.51 3.03 -10.12
CA ILE A 6 -4.00 2.32 -11.30
C ILE A 6 -4.65 0.94 -11.36
N PHE A 7 -4.27 0.07 -10.42
CA PHE A 7 -4.79 -1.29 -10.32
C PHE A 7 -4.35 -1.95 -9.01
N HIS A 8 -5.19 -2.76 -8.39
CA HIS A 8 -4.92 -3.53 -7.17
C HIS A 8 -4.42 -2.67 -6.00
N SER A 9 -3.12 -2.66 -5.73
CA SER A 9 -2.47 -1.77 -4.75
C SER A 9 -1.67 -0.65 -5.42
N GLY A 10 -1.76 -0.52 -6.73
CA GLY A 10 -1.07 0.47 -7.55
C GLY A 10 -1.78 1.82 -7.56
N PHE A 11 -1.06 2.87 -7.17
CA PHE A 11 -1.55 4.25 -7.19
C PHE A 11 -0.51 5.22 -7.73
N ALA A 12 -0.95 6.29 -8.37
CA ALA A 12 -0.13 7.44 -8.69
C ALA A 12 -0.59 8.67 -7.92
N VAL A 13 0.36 9.41 -7.36
CA VAL A 13 0.13 10.70 -6.70
C VAL A 13 0.86 11.78 -7.46
N GLU A 14 0.12 12.67 -8.10
CA GLU A 14 0.67 13.79 -8.84
C GLU A 14 0.64 15.08 -8.00
N THR A 15 1.81 15.69 -7.84
CA THR A 15 1.98 17.03 -7.24
C THR A 15 2.37 18.06 -8.29
N GLN A 16 2.60 19.28 -7.89
CA GLN A 16 3.20 20.28 -8.79
C GLN A 16 4.63 19.93 -9.18
N SER A 17 5.43 19.36 -8.27
CA SER A 17 6.87 19.14 -8.41
C SER A 17 7.27 17.72 -8.80
N CYS A 18 6.44 16.72 -8.55
CA CYS A 18 6.81 15.32 -8.78
C CYS A 18 5.58 14.40 -8.88
N VAL A 19 5.85 13.16 -9.25
CA VAL A 19 4.89 12.05 -9.25
C VAL A 19 5.42 10.95 -8.33
N LEU A 20 4.56 10.36 -7.50
CA LEU A 20 4.81 9.12 -6.78
C LEU A 20 4.03 8.00 -7.46
N VAL A 21 4.64 6.83 -7.62
CA VAL A 21 3.96 5.62 -8.10
C VAL A 21 4.19 4.54 -7.06
N PHE A 22 3.11 4.01 -6.50
CA PHE A 22 3.14 2.92 -5.52
C PHE A 22 2.76 1.61 -6.17
N ASP A 23 3.47 0.54 -5.84
CA ASP A 23 3.17 -0.86 -6.11
C ASP A 23 2.57 -1.12 -7.52
N TYR A 24 3.27 -0.66 -8.55
CA TYR A 24 2.85 -0.84 -9.93
C TYR A 24 2.95 -2.31 -10.35
N TRP A 25 1.82 -2.90 -10.69
CA TRP A 25 1.70 -4.24 -11.24
C TRP A 25 1.24 -4.22 -12.70
N MET A 26 0.06 -3.67 -12.96
CA MET A 26 -0.56 -3.53 -14.28
C MET A 26 -1.23 -2.16 -14.41
N ASP A 27 -1.50 -1.73 -15.64
CA ASP A 27 -2.22 -0.50 -15.95
C ASP A 27 -3.34 -0.76 -16.99
N PRO A 28 -4.46 -1.41 -16.58
CA PRO A 28 -5.53 -1.75 -17.52
C PRO A 28 -6.21 -0.53 -18.16
N ALA A 29 -6.12 0.64 -17.50
CA ALA A 29 -6.71 1.88 -18.01
C ALA A 29 -5.76 2.72 -18.87
N ASP A 30 -4.51 2.25 -19.08
CA ASP A 30 -3.46 2.97 -19.84
C ASP A 30 -3.27 4.43 -19.37
N CYS A 31 -3.33 4.64 -18.05
CA CYS A 31 -3.21 5.99 -17.46
C CYS A 31 -1.76 6.42 -17.24
N MET A 32 -0.82 5.48 -17.08
CA MET A 32 0.58 5.77 -16.77
C MET A 32 1.33 6.49 -17.89
N PRO A 33 1.15 6.17 -19.19
CA PRO A 33 1.79 6.94 -20.27
C PRO A 33 1.49 8.44 -20.22
N VAL A 34 0.24 8.80 -19.92
CA VAL A 34 -0.18 10.20 -19.77
C VAL A 34 0.48 10.86 -18.55
N ILE A 35 0.60 10.12 -17.44
CA ILE A 35 1.21 10.63 -16.21
C ILE A 35 2.72 10.81 -16.39
N LEU A 36 3.41 9.82 -16.96
CA LEU A 36 4.87 9.81 -17.11
C LEU A 36 5.36 10.81 -18.18
N SER A 37 4.56 11.08 -19.23
CA SER A 37 4.92 12.02 -20.29
C SER A 37 4.95 13.49 -19.85
N LYS A 38 4.50 13.82 -18.62
CA LYS A 38 4.51 15.17 -18.08
C LYS A 38 5.92 15.69 -17.74
N GLY A 39 6.96 14.84 -17.80
CA GLY A 39 8.36 15.21 -17.59
C GLY A 39 8.71 15.63 -16.15
N LYS A 40 7.84 15.35 -15.18
CA LYS A 40 8.12 15.58 -13.75
C LYS A 40 9.01 14.46 -13.19
N PRO A 41 9.84 14.73 -12.18
CA PRO A 41 10.50 13.65 -11.41
C PRO A 41 9.50 12.62 -10.93
N VAL A 42 9.79 11.33 -11.13
CA VAL A 42 8.95 10.19 -10.73
C VAL A 42 9.68 9.36 -9.68
N TYR A 43 9.02 9.13 -8.57
CA TYR A 43 9.47 8.24 -7.50
C TYR A 43 8.62 6.98 -7.54
N VAL A 44 9.25 5.84 -7.78
CA VAL A 44 8.58 4.53 -7.83
C VAL A 44 8.88 3.79 -6.53
N LEU A 45 7.84 3.56 -5.73
CA LEU A 45 7.92 2.88 -4.44
C LEU A 45 7.29 1.51 -4.57
N VAL A 46 8.04 0.46 -4.25
CA VAL A 46 7.51 -0.92 -4.26
C VAL A 46 7.69 -1.54 -2.88
N SER A 47 6.57 -1.93 -2.28
CA SER A 47 6.50 -2.38 -0.88
C SER A 47 7.14 -3.75 -0.68
N HIS A 48 6.97 -4.69 -1.62
CA HIS A 48 7.50 -6.05 -1.52
C HIS A 48 7.55 -6.78 -2.88
N PHE A 49 8.00 -8.04 -2.87
CA PHE A 49 8.37 -8.80 -4.08
C PHE A 49 7.23 -9.55 -4.77
N HIS A 50 6.02 -9.63 -4.20
CA HIS A 50 4.90 -10.35 -4.80
C HIS A 50 4.49 -9.74 -6.14
N GLU A 51 3.95 -10.58 -7.04
CA GLU A 51 3.69 -10.18 -8.43
C GLU A 51 2.62 -9.10 -8.55
N ASP A 52 1.64 -9.12 -7.66
CA ASP A 52 0.53 -8.17 -7.62
C ASP A 52 0.92 -6.78 -7.04
N HIS A 53 2.18 -6.60 -6.64
CA HIS A 53 2.76 -5.32 -6.17
C HIS A 53 3.97 -4.86 -6.98
N PHE A 54 4.50 -5.71 -7.86
CA PHE A 54 5.73 -5.42 -8.57
C PHE A 54 5.75 -5.94 -10.00
N SER A 55 5.86 -5.04 -10.97
CA SER A 55 6.18 -5.35 -12.36
C SER A 55 7.57 -4.87 -12.73
N ARG A 56 8.37 -5.71 -13.39
CA ARG A 56 9.67 -5.30 -13.93
C ARG A 56 9.57 -4.26 -15.05
N GLU A 57 8.39 -4.05 -15.61
CA GLU A 57 8.11 -3.02 -16.60
C GLU A 57 8.58 -1.63 -16.15
N ILE A 58 8.50 -1.32 -14.85
CA ILE A 58 8.92 -0.03 -14.30
C ILE A 58 10.35 0.35 -14.71
N PHE A 59 11.26 -0.61 -14.86
CA PHE A 59 12.66 -0.33 -15.24
C PHE A 59 12.82 0.12 -16.68
N SER A 60 11.88 -0.26 -17.58
CA SER A 60 11.87 0.20 -18.97
C SER A 60 11.51 1.69 -19.10
N TRP A 61 10.85 2.26 -18.10
CA TRP A 61 10.39 3.64 -18.14
C TRP A 61 11.52 4.66 -18.30
N ARG A 62 12.73 4.38 -17.79
CA ARG A 62 13.91 5.25 -18.02
C ARG A 62 14.26 5.37 -19.50
N GLN A 63 14.04 4.31 -20.29
CA GLN A 63 14.30 4.32 -21.74
C GLN A 63 13.12 4.91 -22.51
N CYS A 64 11.88 4.58 -22.10
CA CYS A 64 10.68 5.04 -22.76
C CYS A 64 10.42 6.55 -22.56
N TYR A 65 10.86 7.11 -21.41
CA TYR A 65 10.65 8.51 -21.06
C TYR A 65 11.98 9.22 -20.72
N PRO A 66 12.86 9.47 -21.72
CA PRO A 66 14.23 9.94 -21.50
C PRO A 66 14.32 11.35 -20.90
N HIS A 67 13.24 12.13 -20.97
CA HIS A 67 13.15 13.48 -20.36
C HIS A 67 12.59 13.47 -18.93
N THR A 68 12.23 12.30 -18.41
CA THR A 68 11.68 12.11 -17.06
C THR A 68 12.73 11.46 -16.17
N SER A 69 13.01 12.05 -15.02
CA SER A 69 13.91 11.43 -14.04
C SER A 69 13.15 10.43 -13.18
N PHE A 70 13.70 9.23 -13.02
CA PHE A 70 13.12 8.17 -12.18
C PHE A 70 14.03 7.88 -11.00
N THR A 71 13.43 7.73 -9.81
CA THR A 71 14.08 7.22 -8.61
C THR A 71 13.32 5.98 -8.13
N TYR A 72 13.96 4.81 -8.23
CA TYR A 72 13.38 3.53 -7.79
C TYR A 72 13.73 3.26 -6.33
N ILE A 73 12.74 3.31 -5.46
CA ILE A 73 12.84 3.12 -4.01
C ILE A 73 12.13 1.83 -3.68
N LEU A 74 12.88 0.76 -3.56
CA LEU A 74 12.35 -0.60 -3.47
C LEU A 74 12.60 -1.18 -2.08
N SER A 75 11.67 -1.98 -1.61
CA SER A 75 11.93 -2.83 -0.46
C SER A 75 13.09 -3.80 -0.75
N LYS A 76 13.95 -4.03 0.22
CA LYS A 76 15.14 -4.88 0.06
C LYS A 76 14.79 -6.35 -0.22
N ASP A 77 13.60 -6.79 0.12
CA ASP A 77 13.15 -8.16 -0.16
C ASP A 77 13.02 -8.44 -1.66
N ILE A 78 12.65 -7.45 -2.48
CA ILE A 78 12.61 -7.53 -3.94
C ILE A 78 13.98 -7.98 -4.49
N PHE A 79 15.06 -7.39 -3.98
CA PHE A 79 16.41 -7.80 -4.32
C PHE A 79 16.77 -9.19 -3.75
N LYS A 80 16.38 -9.47 -2.50
CA LYS A 80 16.64 -10.78 -1.87
C LYS A 80 15.95 -11.94 -2.59
N HIS A 81 14.77 -11.69 -3.16
CA HIS A 81 14.01 -12.67 -3.96
C HIS A 81 14.39 -12.66 -5.45
N ASN A 82 15.50 -12.00 -5.83
CA ASN A 82 16.02 -11.94 -7.20
C ASN A 82 15.02 -11.35 -8.22
N ARG A 83 14.10 -10.48 -7.76
CA ARG A 83 13.14 -9.82 -8.64
C ARG A 83 13.73 -8.58 -9.31
N CYS A 84 14.81 -8.00 -8.77
CA CYS A 84 15.59 -6.93 -9.38
C CYS A 84 17.10 -7.16 -9.18
N GLN A 85 17.91 -6.50 -10.03
CA GLN A 85 19.34 -6.40 -9.84
C GLN A 85 19.67 -5.19 -8.94
N LYS A 86 20.83 -5.20 -8.30
CA LYS A 86 21.24 -4.14 -7.36
C LYS A 86 21.33 -2.76 -8.04
N ASN A 87 21.72 -2.71 -9.30
CA ASN A 87 21.86 -1.49 -10.09
C ASN A 87 20.53 -0.98 -10.71
N GLU A 88 19.44 -1.74 -10.60
CA GLU A 88 18.12 -1.33 -11.05
C GLU A 88 17.39 -0.48 -9.97
N ALA A 89 17.72 -0.68 -8.68
CA ALA A 89 17.20 0.11 -7.58
C ALA A 89 18.15 1.25 -7.22
N ASP A 90 17.64 2.48 -7.09
CA ASP A 90 18.42 3.62 -6.59
C ASP A 90 18.53 3.56 -5.06
N VAL A 91 17.47 3.12 -4.40
CA VAL A 91 17.39 3.01 -2.94
C VAL A 91 16.76 1.67 -2.55
N LEU A 92 17.46 0.91 -1.70
CA LEU A 92 16.91 -0.28 -1.08
C LEU A 92 16.55 0.00 0.38
N MET A 93 15.27 -0.15 0.71
CA MET A 93 14.72 0.17 2.03
C MET A 93 14.42 -1.09 2.84
N VAL A 94 14.53 -0.97 4.16
CA VAL A 94 14.08 -1.95 5.14
C VAL A 94 13.37 -1.22 6.26
N LYS A 95 12.54 -1.91 7.04
CA LYS A 95 11.87 -1.34 8.22
C LYS A 95 12.79 -0.45 9.05
N GLY A 96 12.32 0.74 9.38
CA GLY A 96 13.03 1.74 10.20
C GLY A 96 13.98 2.64 9.43
N LYS A 97 14.24 2.40 8.13
CA LYS A 97 15.02 3.32 7.30
C LYS A 97 14.19 4.47 6.78
N SER A 98 14.84 5.62 6.64
CA SER A 98 14.30 6.81 5.97
C SER A 98 15.18 7.23 4.79
N TRP A 99 14.57 7.87 3.82
CA TRP A 99 15.22 8.51 2.70
C TRP A 99 14.49 9.81 2.35
N CYS A 100 15.21 10.83 1.90
CA CYS A 100 14.60 12.09 1.47
C CYS A 100 15.44 12.80 0.42
N ASP A 101 14.76 13.65 -0.34
CA ASP A 101 15.36 14.69 -1.17
C ASP A 101 14.59 16.01 -1.01
N LYS A 102 14.70 16.91 -1.99
CA LYS A 102 14.02 18.22 -1.97
C LYS A 102 12.49 18.14 -2.13
N ASN A 103 11.95 17.04 -2.68
CA ASN A 103 10.54 16.90 -3.01
C ASN A 103 9.76 16.05 -1.99
N ILE A 104 10.41 14.99 -1.46
CA ILE A 104 9.75 13.97 -0.65
C ILE A 104 10.62 13.52 0.51
N LYS A 105 9.94 13.02 1.56
CA LYS A 105 10.57 12.26 2.63
C LYS A 105 9.81 10.95 2.82
N ILE A 106 10.53 9.85 2.90
CA ILE A 106 9.98 8.49 2.99
C ILE A 106 10.54 7.81 4.22
N VAL A 107 9.68 7.11 4.94
CA VAL A 107 10.05 6.16 5.99
C VAL A 107 9.46 4.80 5.63
N ALA A 108 10.28 3.76 5.65
CA ALA A 108 9.84 2.39 5.55
C ALA A 108 9.39 1.90 6.92
N ALA A 109 8.10 1.76 7.14
CA ALA A 109 7.54 1.09 8.30
C ALA A 109 7.46 -0.43 8.04
N GLY A 110 7.09 -1.23 9.05
CA GLY A 110 7.05 -2.69 8.89
C GLY A 110 5.78 -3.20 8.25
N SER A 111 5.81 -4.48 7.90
CA SER A 111 4.65 -5.28 7.47
C SER A 111 4.69 -6.61 8.22
N ASN A 112 3.54 -7.19 8.51
CA ASN A 112 3.44 -8.53 9.10
C ASN A 112 3.38 -9.64 8.04
N ASP A 113 3.32 -9.27 6.75
CA ASP A 113 3.48 -10.19 5.64
C ASP A 113 4.91 -10.08 5.07
N SER A 114 5.11 -9.33 4.01
CA SER A 114 6.39 -9.17 3.31
C SER A 114 6.79 -7.71 3.18
N GLY A 115 8.10 -7.46 3.08
CA GLY A 115 8.66 -6.15 2.76
C GLY A 115 8.39 -5.05 3.78
N VAL A 116 7.78 -3.97 3.34
CA VAL A 116 7.54 -2.75 4.13
C VAL A 116 6.20 -2.10 3.79
N SER A 117 5.69 -1.27 4.71
CA SER A 117 4.71 -0.22 4.41
C SER A 117 5.41 1.13 4.28
N TRP A 118 4.77 2.08 3.62
CA TRP A 118 5.35 3.39 3.31
C TRP A 118 4.67 4.52 4.07
N ILE A 119 5.45 5.36 4.73
CA ILE A 119 5.03 6.68 5.21
C ILE A 119 5.74 7.70 4.33
N VAL A 120 4.99 8.50 3.58
CA VAL A 120 5.54 9.47 2.63
C VAL A 120 5.02 10.87 2.93
N GLU A 121 5.94 11.81 3.11
CA GLU A 121 5.64 13.24 3.21
C GLU A 121 5.96 13.90 1.86
N VAL A 122 4.95 14.51 1.22
CA VAL A 122 5.04 15.17 -0.08
C VAL A 122 4.07 16.33 -0.18
N ALA A 123 4.53 17.48 -0.66
CA ALA A 123 3.71 18.69 -0.85
C ALA A 123 2.85 19.06 0.40
N GLY A 124 3.40 18.89 1.59
CA GLY A 124 2.75 19.19 2.86
C GLY A 124 1.72 18.15 3.34
N LYS A 125 1.57 17.03 2.63
CA LYS A 125 0.67 15.91 2.97
C LYS A 125 1.47 14.69 3.42
N ARG A 126 0.89 13.92 4.35
CA ARG A 126 1.42 12.62 4.77
C ARG A 126 0.54 11.50 4.27
N ILE A 127 1.12 10.62 3.44
CA ILE A 127 0.46 9.48 2.82
C ILE A 127 0.96 8.21 3.47
N PHE A 128 0.07 7.31 3.82
CA PHE A 128 0.38 5.95 4.23
C PHE A 128 -0.04 4.98 3.13
N HIS A 129 0.88 4.11 2.68
CA HIS A 129 0.58 2.99 1.81
C HIS A 129 0.96 1.71 2.55
N ALA A 130 -0.02 0.91 2.87
CA ALA A 130 0.16 -0.25 3.75
C ALA A 130 1.00 -1.38 3.13
N GLY A 131 1.17 -1.44 1.77
CA GLY A 131 1.59 -2.69 1.15
C GLY A 131 0.65 -3.80 1.58
N ASP A 132 1.19 -4.91 2.04
CA ASP A 132 0.40 -6.03 2.57
C ASP A 132 0.36 -6.10 4.10
N LEU A 133 0.55 -4.96 4.76
CA LEU A 133 0.26 -4.86 6.20
C LEU A 133 -1.24 -4.99 6.46
N ASN A 134 -1.69 -6.10 7.05
CA ASN A 134 -3.11 -6.34 7.34
C ASN A 134 -3.30 -7.47 8.37
N ASN A 135 -4.53 -7.64 8.87
CA ASN A 135 -4.96 -8.79 9.66
C ASN A 135 -5.50 -9.88 8.71
N TRP A 136 -4.59 -10.66 8.11
CA TRP A 136 -4.91 -11.58 7.01
C TRP A 136 -5.74 -12.79 7.41
N TYR A 137 -5.64 -13.23 8.68
CA TYR A 137 -6.35 -14.42 9.15
C TYR A 137 -7.56 -14.10 10.04
N ALA A 138 -8.11 -12.88 9.91
CA ALA A 138 -9.24 -12.39 10.71
C ALA A 138 -10.50 -13.30 10.65
N LYS A 139 -10.71 -14.02 9.53
CA LYS A 139 -11.84 -14.95 9.36
C LYS A 139 -11.85 -16.09 10.39
N PHE A 140 -10.70 -16.43 10.93
CA PHE A 140 -10.55 -17.51 11.90
C PHE A 140 -10.65 -17.05 13.36
N LEU A 141 -10.66 -15.74 13.61
CA LEU A 141 -10.82 -15.15 14.95
C LEU A 141 -12.31 -15.05 15.33
N THR A 142 -12.98 -16.19 15.38
CA THR A 142 -14.40 -16.31 15.74
C THR A 142 -14.57 -16.51 17.24
N SER A 143 -15.83 -16.46 17.74
CA SER A 143 -16.15 -16.75 19.14
C SER A 143 -15.75 -18.17 19.58
N ASP A 144 -15.70 -19.11 18.63
CA ASP A 144 -15.38 -20.52 18.88
C ASP A 144 -13.89 -20.83 18.76
N TYR A 145 -13.07 -19.84 18.39
CA TYR A 145 -11.62 -20.00 18.31
C TYR A 145 -10.99 -19.93 19.71
N ASN A 146 -10.43 -21.07 20.15
CA ASN A 146 -9.85 -21.22 21.49
C ASN A 146 -8.33 -20.96 21.55
N GLY A 147 -7.75 -20.38 20.49
CA GLY A 147 -6.30 -20.13 20.38
C GLY A 147 -5.53 -21.30 19.78
N GLY A 148 -4.26 -21.03 19.45
CA GLY A 148 -3.31 -21.99 18.90
C GLY A 148 -3.34 -22.10 17.37
N THR A 149 -2.60 -23.11 16.88
CA THR A 149 -2.43 -23.33 15.45
C THR A 149 -3.66 -24.06 14.87
N ILE A 150 -4.14 -23.59 13.74
CA ILE A 150 -5.17 -24.24 12.93
C ILE A 150 -4.56 -24.67 11.60
N ARG A 151 -5.07 -25.77 11.01
CA ARG A 151 -4.69 -26.21 9.69
C ARG A 151 -5.75 -25.76 8.68
N SER A 152 -5.35 -24.86 7.80
CA SER A 152 -6.16 -24.39 6.68
C SER A 152 -5.75 -25.14 5.41
N PHE A 153 -6.72 -25.51 4.56
CA PHE A 153 -6.42 -26.09 3.26
C PHE A 153 -5.72 -25.06 2.35
N GLU A 154 -6.08 -23.79 2.49
CA GLU A 154 -5.59 -22.69 1.66
C GLU A 154 -4.21 -22.16 2.11
N PHE A 155 -3.99 -22.06 3.44
CA PHE A 155 -2.82 -21.40 4.03
C PHE A 155 -1.88 -22.33 4.80
N GLY A 156 -2.17 -23.64 4.85
CA GLY A 156 -1.39 -24.59 5.66
C GLY A 156 -1.62 -24.40 7.16
N GLU A 157 -0.55 -24.45 7.94
CA GLU A 157 -0.60 -24.23 9.39
C GLU A 157 -0.45 -22.74 9.71
N ILE A 158 -1.46 -22.16 10.34
CA ILE A 158 -1.54 -20.75 10.72
C ILE A 158 -1.93 -20.60 12.18
N ASP A 159 -1.45 -19.56 12.83
CA ASP A 159 -1.89 -19.12 14.15
C ASP A 159 -2.48 -17.70 14.00
N PRO A 160 -3.81 -17.58 13.85
CA PRO A 160 -4.48 -16.30 13.59
C PRO A 160 -4.26 -15.27 14.71
N GLN A 161 -4.14 -15.73 15.96
CA GLN A 161 -3.91 -14.85 17.11
C GLN A 161 -2.48 -14.29 17.13
N LYS A 162 -1.51 -15.12 16.74
CA LYS A 162 -0.12 -14.70 16.60
C LYS A 162 0.04 -13.72 15.45
N ASP A 163 -0.63 -13.96 14.31
CA ASP A 163 -0.62 -13.06 13.16
C ASP A 163 -1.23 -11.70 13.52
N GLU A 164 -2.43 -11.69 14.12
CA GLU A 164 -3.03 -10.43 14.59
C GLU A 164 -2.11 -9.69 15.57
N LYS A 165 -1.45 -10.40 16.48
CA LYS A 165 -0.49 -9.80 17.39
C LYS A 165 0.69 -9.15 16.67
N GLN A 166 1.22 -9.80 15.63
CA GLN A 166 2.29 -9.23 14.80
C GLN A 166 1.80 -7.97 14.08
N TYR A 167 0.63 -8.04 13.44
CA TYR A 167 -0.01 -6.87 12.84
C TYR A 167 -0.13 -5.69 13.82
N LEU A 168 -0.67 -5.94 15.02
CA LEU A 168 -0.82 -4.90 16.05
C LEU A 168 0.51 -4.36 16.58
N VAL A 169 1.58 -5.16 16.57
CA VAL A 169 2.95 -4.69 16.89
C VAL A 169 3.43 -3.72 15.83
N GLU A 170 3.20 -4.01 14.53
CA GLU A 170 3.55 -3.08 13.46
C GLU A 170 2.79 -1.74 13.60
N LEU A 171 1.50 -1.77 13.92
CA LEU A 171 0.74 -0.54 14.19
C LEU A 171 1.33 0.28 15.34
N LYS A 172 1.74 -0.38 16.44
CA LYS A 172 2.41 0.29 17.56
C LYS A 172 3.73 0.93 17.16
N ASP A 173 4.50 0.29 16.28
CA ASP A 173 5.76 0.84 15.79
C ASP A 173 5.50 2.06 14.87
N ILE A 174 4.48 1.99 14.01
CA ILE A 174 4.03 3.13 13.18
C ILE A 174 3.58 4.30 14.08
N LYS A 175 2.85 4.00 15.17
CA LYS A 175 2.35 5.01 16.12
C LYS A 175 3.47 5.80 16.81
N LYS A 176 4.66 5.20 16.98
CA LYS A 176 5.85 5.89 17.50
C LYS A 176 6.41 6.91 16.49
N MET A 177 6.13 6.75 15.20
CA MET A 177 6.62 7.64 14.14
C MET A 177 5.64 8.78 13.87
N THR A 178 4.34 8.47 13.85
CA THR A 178 3.25 9.44 13.63
C THR A 178 1.92 8.87 14.10
N ASP A 179 0.98 9.74 14.40
CA ASP A 179 -0.40 9.38 14.79
C ASP A 179 -1.46 9.82 13.76
N SER A 180 -1.02 10.47 12.66
CA SER A 180 -1.95 11.04 11.68
C SER A 180 -1.45 10.90 10.24
N PHE A 181 -2.40 10.72 9.33
CA PHE A 181 -2.18 10.65 7.89
C PHE A 181 -3.27 11.44 7.16
N ASP A 182 -2.88 12.23 6.14
CA ASP A 182 -3.85 12.89 5.26
C ASP A 182 -4.55 11.88 4.35
N VAL A 183 -3.81 10.87 3.88
CA VAL A 183 -4.33 9.80 3.00
C VAL A 183 -3.80 8.45 3.47
N VAL A 184 -4.69 7.48 3.58
CA VAL A 184 -4.39 6.09 3.94
C VAL A 184 -4.84 5.17 2.81
N LEU A 185 -3.89 4.50 2.18
CA LEU A 185 -4.08 3.44 1.17
C LEU A 185 -3.93 2.10 1.89
N PHE A 186 -5.04 1.35 2.06
CA PHE A 186 -5.05 0.19 2.95
C PHE A 186 -5.82 -1.01 2.36
N PRO A 187 -5.31 -2.26 2.52
CA PRO A 187 -5.97 -3.46 2.01
C PRO A 187 -7.35 -3.68 2.61
N VAL A 188 -8.34 -3.88 1.73
CA VAL A 188 -9.71 -4.30 2.08
C VAL A 188 -10.08 -5.45 1.15
N ASP A 189 -9.56 -6.64 1.44
CA ASP A 189 -9.61 -7.80 0.56
C ASP A 189 -10.67 -8.81 0.99
N GLY A 190 -11.75 -8.89 0.23
CA GLY A 190 -12.86 -9.82 0.49
C GLY A 190 -12.46 -11.30 0.46
N ARG A 191 -11.29 -11.68 -0.11
CA ARG A 191 -10.77 -13.06 -0.09
C ARG A 191 -10.48 -13.55 1.33
N ILE A 192 -10.17 -12.62 2.25
CA ILE A 192 -10.01 -12.95 3.68
C ILE A 192 -11.29 -13.63 4.24
N GLY A 193 -12.46 -13.36 3.64
CA GLY A 193 -13.74 -13.88 4.13
C GLY A 193 -14.31 -13.04 5.28
N ASN A 194 -15.06 -13.67 6.19
CA ASN A 194 -15.65 -12.95 7.32
C ASN A 194 -14.57 -12.20 8.13
N GLY A 195 -14.82 -10.94 8.42
CA GLY A 195 -13.85 -10.10 9.15
C GLY A 195 -12.78 -9.41 8.29
N TYR A 196 -12.85 -9.46 6.97
CA TYR A 196 -11.86 -8.85 6.06
C TYR A 196 -11.66 -7.34 6.23
N THR A 197 -12.58 -6.64 6.88
CA THR A 197 -12.42 -5.23 7.24
C THR A 197 -11.71 -5.03 8.58
N ARG A 198 -11.41 -6.11 9.34
CA ARG A 198 -10.90 -6.02 10.72
C ARG A 198 -9.57 -5.28 10.79
N GLY A 199 -8.60 -5.59 9.92
CA GLY A 199 -7.31 -4.92 9.91
C GLY A 199 -7.45 -3.42 9.61
N ALA A 200 -8.20 -3.06 8.58
CA ALA A 200 -8.47 -1.67 8.23
C ALA A 200 -9.17 -0.90 9.38
N ARG A 201 -10.12 -1.52 10.07
CA ARG A 201 -10.80 -0.93 11.23
C ARG A 201 -9.82 -0.70 12.39
N GLN A 202 -9.02 -1.71 12.74
CA GLN A 202 -7.99 -1.60 13.78
C GLN A 202 -6.97 -0.49 13.46
N PHE A 203 -6.73 -0.20 12.17
CA PHE A 203 -5.87 0.90 11.75
C PHE A 203 -6.55 2.26 12.01
N ILE A 204 -7.77 2.48 11.50
CA ILE A 204 -8.45 3.77 11.67
C ILE A 204 -8.86 4.08 13.12
N GLU A 205 -8.96 3.07 13.98
CA GLU A 205 -9.16 3.24 15.42
C GLU A 205 -7.92 3.80 16.12
N GLN A 206 -6.71 3.62 15.54
CA GLN A 206 -5.44 4.04 16.13
C GLN A 206 -4.87 5.32 15.53
N PHE A 207 -5.21 5.63 14.27
CA PHE A 207 -4.62 6.75 13.52
C PHE A 207 -5.67 7.73 13.03
N GLN A 208 -5.39 9.02 13.22
CA GLN A 208 -6.16 10.07 12.58
C GLN A 208 -6.00 9.97 11.06
N THR A 209 -7.09 9.84 10.34
CA THR A 209 -7.12 9.60 8.89
C THR A 209 -7.94 10.66 8.19
N GLY A 210 -7.32 11.43 7.30
CA GLY A 210 -7.98 12.47 6.53
C GLY A 210 -8.82 11.92 5.38
N LEU A 211 -8.32 10.89 4.69
CA LEU A 211 -9.02 10.17 3.62
C LEU A 211 -8.62 8.70 3.68
N PHE A 212 -9.60 7.81 3.73
CA PHE A 212 -9.38 6.36 3.60
C PHE A 212 -9.62 5.91 2.15
N VAL A 213 -8.65 5.19 1.60
CA VAL A 213 -8.67 4.66 0.23
C VAL A 213 -8.47 3.15 0.29
N PRO A 214 -9.47 2.34 -0.08
CA PRO A 214 -9.30 0.90 -0.12
C PRO A 214 -8.39 0.48 -1.27
N MET A 215 -7.62 -0.57 -1.07
CA MET A 215 -6.80 -1.22 -2.09
C MET A 215 -6.84 -2.75 -1.93
N HIS A 216 -6.13 -3.49 -2.79
CA HIS A 216 -5.98 -4.95 -2.72
C HIS A 216 -7.30 -5.74 -2.87
N PHE A 217 -8.25 -5.22 -3.64
CA PHE A 217 -9.60 -5.78 -3.76
C PHE A 217 -9.93 -6.37 -5.14
N VAL A 218 -9.00 -6.37 -6.10
CA VAL A 218 -9.29 -6.76 -7.49
C VAL A 218 -9.94 -8.15 -7.58
N ALA A 219 -9.40 -9.13 -6.88
CA ALA A 219 -9.94 -10.49 -6.90
C ALA A 219 -11.31 -10.65 -6.22
N SER A 220 -11.69 -9.73 -5.32
CA SER A 220 -12.99 -9.73 -4.63
C SER A 220 -13.98 -8.69 -5.16
N GLY A 221 -13.49 -7.82 -6.07
CA GLY A 221 -14.25 -6.73 -6.68
C GLY A 221 -14.40 -5.50 -5.78
N SER A 222 -14.50 -4.33 -6.40
CA SER A 222 -14.58 -3.02 -5.72
C SER A 222 -15.75 -2.92 -4.72
N LYS A 223 -16.88 -3.55 -5.03
CA LYS A 223 -18.06 -3.56 -4.13
C LYS A 223 -17.78 -4.18 -2.76
N SER A 224 -16.89 -5.18 -2.68
CA SER A 224 -16.49 -5.77 -1.40
C SER A 224 -15.74 -4.74 -0.54
N ALA A 225 -14.82 -4.00 -1.14
CA ALA A 225 -14.04 -2.97 -0.47
C ALA A 225 -14.91 -1.80 0.03
N TRP A 226 -16.03 -1.49 -0.65
CA TRP A 226 -16.95 -0.42 -0.25
C TRP A 226 -17.64 -0.68 1.10
N ARG A 227 -17.67 -1.92 1.59
CA ARG A 227 -18.20 -2.22 2.92
C ARG A 227 -17.42 -1.52 4.03
N MET A 228 -16.15 -1.20 3.81
CA MET A 228 -15.37 -0.41 4.77
C MET A 228 -15.93 1.00 4.98
N LYS A 229 -16.72 1.52 4.03
CA LYS A 229 -17.38 2.82 4.13
C LYS A 229 -18.30 2.93 5.34
N GLU A 230 -19.01 1.86 5.71
CA GLU A 230 -19.88 1.84 6.90
C GLU A 230 -19.10 2.21 8.17
N PHE A 231 -17.85 1.73 8.28
CA PHE A 231 -17.00 1.99 9.44
C PHE A 231 -16.36 3.37 9.39
N THR A 232 -15.94 3.82 8.21
CA THR A 232 -15.37 5.17 8.06
C THR A 232 -16.42 6.25 8.27
N ASP A 233 -17.67 6.05 7.83
CA ASP A 233 -18.80 6.97 8.08
C ASP A 233 -19.12 7.08 9.59
N ALA A 234 -19.08 5.96 10.33
CA ALA A 234 -19.33 5.95 11.77
C ALA A 234 -18.34 6.80 12.58
N VAL A 235 -17.10 6.98 12.06
CA VAL A 235 -16.06 7.81 12.67
C VAL A 235 -15.74 9.08 11.87
N GLN A 236 -16.60 9.43 10.90
CA GLN A 236 -16.53 10.64 10.07
C GLN A 236 -15.24 10.78 9.26
N ILE A 237 -14.67 9.66 8.81
CA ILE A 237 -13.51 9.63 7.91
C ILE A 237 -14.01 9.63 6.46
N PRO A 238 -13.59 10.58 5.60
CA PRO A 238 -13.82 10.54 4.16
C PRO A 238 -13.34 9.23 3.55
N PHE A 239 -14.13 8.66 2.64
CA PHE A 239 -13.85 7.38 1.98
C PHE A 239 -13.93 7.54 0.46
N TRP A 240 -12.86 7.15 -0.26
CA TRP A 240 -12.91 7.10 -1.71
C TRP A 240 -13.49 5.77 -2.19
N LYS A 241 -14.66 5.86 -2.82
CA LYS A 241 -15.37 4.72 -3.38
C LYS A 241 -14.88 4.47 -4.82
N ILE A 242 -13.73 3.84 -4.97
CA ILE A 242 -13.16 3.51 -6.27
C ILE A 242 -14.12 2.60 -7.04
N ALA A 243 -14.47 2.98 -8.27
CA ALA A 243 -15.39 2.25 -9.13
C ALA A 243 -14.68 1.53 -10.29
N HIS A 244 -13.60 2.12 -10.83
CA HIS A 244 -12.86 1.56 -11.97
C HIS A 244 -11.39 2.02 -11.96
N GLU A 245 -10.57 1.34 -12.72
CA GLU A 245 -9.17 1.65 -12.98
C GLU A 245 -9.05 3.00 -13.71
N GLY A 246 -7.95 3.73 -13.46
CA GLY A 246 -7.70 5.06 -14.02
C GLY A 246 -8.51 6.19 -13.37
N GLU A 247 -9.44 5.87 -12.45
CA GLU A 247 -10.21 6.87 -11.71
C GLU A 247 -9.29 7.73 -10.84
N SER A 248 -9.61 9.01 -10.70
CA SER A 248 -8.78 9.97 -9.96
C SER A 248 -9.61 10.92 -9.13
N ILE A 249 -9.04 11.37 -8.01
CA ILE A 249 -9.61 12.43 -7.16
C ILE A 249 -8.56 13.48 -6.82
N ASP A 250 -9.02 14.68 -6.50
CA ASP A 250 -8.18 15.72 -5.88
C ASP A 250 -8.15 15.55 -4.37
N ILE A 251 -6.95 15.65 -3.76
CA ILE A 251 -6.70 15.45 -2.33
C ILE A 251 -5.86 16.58 -1.73
#